data_8ad65f106904fae35f970089439dc01b
#
_entry.id   8ad65f106904fae35f970089439dc01b
#
_cell.length_a   1.000
_cell.length_b   1.000
_cell.length_c   1.000
_cell.angle_alpha   90.00
_cell.angle_beta   90.00
_cell.angle_gamma   90.00
#
_symmetry.space_group_name_H-M   'P 1'
#
loop_
_entity.id
_entity.type
_entity.pdbx_description
1 polymer ?
#
loop_
_entity_poly.entity_id
_entity_poly.type
_entity_poly.pdbx_seq_one_letter_code
_entity_poly.pdbx_strand_id
1 'polypeptide(L)'
;QRSRSDEFYPSDHLKFASYSTDRLTEKGSYDLENGEQHSLSGKFDVQYNKNFLSVHDIFVTAGFDLSRKQSSTNLQQAEGFPSDKMTDIIFARQYLKDAKPKGTEETVKDFGYYLSANYSYDNLLNFDATFRQSASSMYGANSRWGKFWSVGGSWNIHNESWMEGSNI
;
A
#
# COMPACT_ATOMS: atom_id res chain seq x y z
N GLN A 1 8.45 4.07 7.34
CA GLN A 1 9.55 3.79 6.43
C GLN A 1 10.13 5.09 5.90
N ARG A 2 11.47 5.17 5.83
CA ARG A 2 12.18 6.29 5.24
C ARG A 2 13.04 5.78 4.10
N SER A 3 13.08 6.52 3.02
CA SER A 3 13.97 6.27 1.88
C SER A 3 14.77 7.54 1.61
N ARG A 4 16.04 7.37 1.26
CA ARG A 4 16.90 8.43 0.76
C ARG A 4 17.61 7.90 -0.46
N SER A 5 17.56 8.66 -1.52
CA SER A 5 18.37 8.45 -2.73
C SER A 5 19.12 9.73 -3.01
N ASP A 6 20.39 9.61 -3.29
CA ASP A 6 21.23 10.73 -3.65
C ASP A 6 22.16 10.37 -4.81
N GLU A 7 22.36 11.33 -5.69
CA GLU A 7 23.21 11.19 -6.87
C GLU A 7 24.06 12.45 -7.04
N PHE A 8 25.36 12.25 -7.11
CA PHE A 8 26.34 13.33 -7.29
C PHE A 8 27.06 13.18 -8.62
N TYR A 9 27.11 14.27 -9.38
CA TYR A 9 27.88 14.38 -10.59
C TYR A 9 28.98 15.43 -10.38
N PRO A 10 30.27 15.04 -10.41
CA PRO A 10 31.38 15.99 -10.22
C PRO A 10 31.47 16.99 -11.37
N SER A 11 32.19 18.09 -11.13
CA SER A 11 32.28 19.20 -12.07
C SER A 11 32.98 18.84 -13.40
N ASP A 12 33.82 17.80 -13.40
CA ASP A 12 34.51 17.25 -14.57
C ASP A 12 33.72 16.16 -15.31
N HIS A 13 32.52 15.81 -14.82
CA HIS A 13 31.70 14.81 -15.47
C HIS A 13 31.28 15.22 -16.88
N LEU A 14 31.19 14.25 -17.79
CA LEU A 14 30.85 14.44 -19.21
C LEU A 14 29.56 15.26 -19.43
N LYS A 15 28.61 15.21 -18.50
CA LYS A 15 27.38 16.02 -18.49
C LYS A 15 27.69 17.52 -18.62
N PHE A 16 28.83 17.99 -18.13
CA PHE A 16 29.24 19.39 -18.12
C PHE A 16 30.31 19.72 -19.17
N ALA A 17 30.65 18.79 -20.05
CA ALA A 17 31.70 18.99 -21.06
C ALA A 17 31.39 20.15 -22.03
N SER A 18 30.12 20.45 -22.26
CA SER A 18 29.66 21.55 -23.12
C SER A 18 29.52 22.90 -22.40
N TYR A 19 29.74 22.94 -21.06
CA TYR A 19 29.62 24.17 -20.29
C TYR A 19 30.84 25.03 -20.49
N SER A 20 30.62 26.29 -20.89
CA SER A 20 31.69 27.29 -21.04
C SER A 20 32.29 27.65 -19.68
N THR A 21 33.48 28.32 -19.74
CA THR A 21 34.18 28.80 -18.53
C THR A 21 33.37 29.78 -17.70
N ASP A 22 32.42 30.48 -18.31
CA ASP A 22 31.51 31.42 -17.61
C ASP A 22 30.49 30.70 -16.72
N ARG A 23 30.29 29.41 -16.92
CA ARG A 23 29.33 28.58 -16.20
C ARG A 23 29.94 27.67 -15.12
N LEU A 24 31.11 28.05 -14.61
CA LEU A 24 31.82 27.30 -13.56
C LEU A 24 30.95 27.12 -12.29
N THR A 25 30.10 28.10 -12.00
CA THR A 25 29.16 28.04 -10.86
C THR A 25 28.01 27.07 -11.04
N GLU A 26 27.79 26.58 -12.25
CA GLU A 26 26.76 25.62 -12.60
C GLU A 26 27.31 24.19 -12.79
N LYS A 27 28.65 24.01 -12.68
CA LYS A 27 29.26 22.69 -12.80
C LYS A 27 29.18 21.90 -11.51
N GLY A 28 29.00 20.60 -11.66
CA GLY A 28 28.70 19.69 -10.56
C GLY A 28 27.23 19.77 -10.15
N SER A 29 26.53 18.67 -10.06
CA SER A 29 25.15 18.62 -9.62
C SER A 29 24.93 17.53 -8.59
N TYR A 30 23.97 17.79 -7.72
CA TYR A 30 23.55 16.86 -6.68
C TYR A 30 22.03 16.80 -6.66
N ASP A 31 21.53 15.59 -6.79
CA ASP A 31 20.12 15.28 -6.71
C ASP A 31 19.87 14.54 -5.41
N LEU A 32 19.02 15.08 -4.54
CA LEU A 32 18.64 14.48 -3.27
C LEU A 32 17.13 14.25 -3.24
N GLU A 33 16.73 13.02 -3.13
CA GLU A 33 15.35 12.63 -2.91
C GLU A 33 15.19 11.99 -1.53
N ASN A 34 14.30 12.55 -0.72
CA ASN A 34 13.92 12.00 0.57
C ASN A 34 12.45 11.63 0.53
N GLY A 35 12.15 10.38 0.88
CA GLY A 35 10.79 9.88 1.02
C GLY A 35 10.50 9.40 2.44
N GLU A 36 9.35 9.77 2.98
CA GLU A 36 8.84 9.26 4.24
C GLU A 36 7.46 8.68 4.03
N GLN A 37 7.24 7.50 4.61
CA GLN A 37 5.93 6.86 4.63
C GLN A 37 5.59 6.41 6.04
N HIS A 38 4.44 6.86 6.51
CA HIS A 38 3.84 6.45 7.76
C HIS A 38 2.54 5.69 7.45
N SER A 39 2.38 4.50 8.03
CA SER A 39 1.15 3.74 7.92
C SER A 39 0.68 3.31 9.30
N LEU A 40 -0.61 3.50 9.54
CA LEU A 40 -1.31 3.02 10.73
C LEU A 40 -2.51 2.22 10.25
N SER A 41 -2.65 1.00 10.75
CA SER A 41 -3.81 0.16 10.46
C SER A 41 -4.33 -0.49 11.73
N GLY A 42 -5.64 -0.67 11.79
CA GLY A 42 -6.33 -1.37 12.86
C GLY A 42 -7.42 -2.26 12.30
N LYS A 43 -7.62 -3.40 12.92
CA LYS A 43 -8.66 -4.37 12.57
C LYS A 43 -9.32 -4.86 13.84
N PHE A 44 -10.64 -4.98 13.83
CA PHE A 44 -11.41 -5.54 14.92
C PHE A 44 -12.40 -6.55 14.37
N ASP A 45 -12.40 -7.75 14.94
CA ASP A 45 -13.27 -8.86 14.56
C ASP A 45 -13.97 -9.42 15.77
N VAL A 46 -15.23 -9.77 15.59
CA VAL A 46 -16.03 -10.58 16.50
C VAL A 46 -16.43 -11.85 15.78
N GLN A 47 -16.21 -12.98 16.42
CA GLN A 47 -16.52 -14.29 15.89
C GLN A 47 -17.53 -14.99 16.80
N TYR A 48 -18.51 -15.61 16.17
CA TYR A 48 -19.50 -16.45 16.83
C TYR A 48 -19.51 -17.82 16.18
N ASN A 49 -19.32 -18.85 16.98
CA ASN A 49 -19.39 -20.25 16.55
C ASN A 49 -20.37 -21.00 17.44
N LYS A 50 -21.26 -21.73 16.81
CA LYS A 50 -22.19 -22.60 17.55
C LYS A 50 -22.58 -23.84 16.75
N ASN A 51 -22.52 -25.00 17.42
CA ASN A 51 -23.08 -26.24 16.95
C ASN A 51 -24.47 -26.43 17.59
N PHE A 52 -25.47 -26.82 16.81
CA PHE A 52 -26.81 -27.13 17.23
C PHE A 52 -27.16 -28.57 16.83
N LEU A 53 -27.72 -29.31 17.75
CA LEU A 53 -28.18 -30.67 17.50
C LEU A 53 -27.13 -31.61 16.90
N SER A 54 -25.85 -31.29 17.09
CA SER A 54 -24.70 -32.03 16.57
C SER A 54 -24.58 -32.12 15.03
N VAL A 55 -25.51 -31.55 14.28
CA VAL A 55 -25.59 -31.60 12.81
C VAL A 55 -25.56 -30.22 12.15
N HIS A 56 -25.77 -29.15 12.91
CA HIS A 56 -25.76 -27.79 12.38
C HIS A 56 -24.61 -26.98 12.96
N ASP A 57 -23.67 -26.61 12.13
CA ASP A 57 -22.59 -25.73 12.51
C ASP A 57 -22.76 -24.34 11.88
N ILE A 58 -22.74 -23.33 12.71
CA ILE A 58 -22.83 -21.93 12.28
C ILE A 58 -21.56 -21.22 12.76
N PHE A 59 -20.86 -20.58 11.81
CA PHE A 59 -19.73 -19.72 12.08
C PHE A 59 -19.98 -18.35 11.45
N VAL A 60 -19.99 -17.30 12.26
CA VAL A 60 -20.21 -15.93 11.82
C VAL A 60 -19.04 -15.07 12.27
N THR A 61 -18.51 -14.29 11.36
CA THR A 61 -17.49 -13.26 11.65
C THR A 61 -18.01 -11.91 11.19
N ALA A 62 -17.98 -10.94 12.08
CA ALA A 62 -18.28 -9.54 11.76
C ALA A 62 -17.08 -8.68 12.20
N GLY A 63 -16.69 -7.73 11.38
CA GLY A 63 -15.57 -6.89 11.71
C GLY A 63 -15.48 -5.61 10.90
N PHE A 64 -14.53 -4.77 11.30
CA PHE A 64 -14.16 -3.59 10.55
C PHE A 64 -12.64 -3.43 10.54
N ASP A 65 -12.16 -2.80 9.50
CA ASP A 65 -10.77 -2.41 9.33
C ASP A 65 -10.67 -0.93 8.98
N LEU A 66 -9.60 -0.33 9.45
CA LEU A 66 -9.26 1.05 9.14
C LEU A 66 -7.76 1.15 8.83
N SER A 67 -7.42 1.99 7.88
CA SER A 67 -6.03 2.31 7.60
C SER A 67 -5.85 3.78 7.28
N ARG A 68 -4.66 4.28 7.62
CA ARG A 68 -4.17 5.59 7.21
C ARG A 68 -2.74 5.42 6.74
N LYS A 69 -2.50 5.80 5.50
CA LYS A 69 -1.17 5.84 4.88
C LYS A 69 -0.87 7.29 4.50
N GLN A 70 0.22 7.82 5.02
CA GLN A 70 0.73 9.13 4.67
C GLN A 70 2.09 8.95 4.03
N SER A 71 2.29 9.51 2.86
CA SER A 71 3.57 9.53 2.15
C SER A 71 3.94 10.94 1.79
N SER A 72 5.21 11.28 1.95
CA SER A 72 5.78 12.54 1.51
C SER A 72 7.09 12.27 0.77
N THR A 73 7.31 12.98 -0.32
CA THR A 73 8.56 12.94 -1.08
C THR A 73 9.04 14.35 -1.31
N ASN A 74 10.32 14.58 -1.05
CA ASN A 74 10.98 15.86 -1.27
C ASN A 74 12.17 15.65 -2.20
N LEU A 75 12.20 16.36 -3.32
CA LEU A 75 13.29 16.39 -4.28
C LEU A 75 13.98 17.75 -4.21
N GLN A 76 15.29 17.72 -4.01
CA GLN A 76 16.16 18.88 -4.02
C GLN A 76 17.27 18.65 -5.03
N GLN A 77 17.46 19.60 -5.94
CA GLN A 77 18.50 19.58 -6.95
C GLN A 77 19.38 20.80 -6.76
N ALA A 78 20.69 20.58 -6.68
CA ALA A 78 21.64 21.62 -6.42
C ALA A 78 22.81 21.55 -7.41
N GLU A 79 23.47 22.68 -7.64
CA GLU A 79 24.59 22.79 -8.56
C GLU A 79 25.69 23.71 -8.02
N GLY A 80 26.84 23.68 -8.69
CA GLY A 80 27.96 24.57 -8.37
C GLY A 80 28.83 24.06 -7.22
N PHE A 81 29.35 22.86 -7.33
CA PHE A 81 30.26 22.29 -6.33
C PHE A 81 31.69 22.79 -6.52
N PRO A 82 32.33 23.30 -5.45
CA PRO A 82 33.69 23.83 -5.51
C PRO A 82 34.75 22.77 -5.81
N SER A 83 34.49 21.52 -5.47
CA SER A 83 35.42 20.40 -5.60
C SER A 83 34.69 19.09 -5.67
N ASP A 84 35.24 18.15 -6.44
CA ASP A 84 34.72 16.78 -6.59
C ASP A 84 34.77 15.93 -5.30
N LYS A 85 35.53 16.44 -4.30
CA LYS A 85 35.61 15.82 -2.96
C LYS A 85 34.53 16.31 -2.02
N MET A 86 33.83 17.38 -2.37
CA MET A 86 32.74 17.96 -1.58
C MET A 86 31.40 17.48 -2.13
N THR A 87 31.00 16.26 -1.76
CA THR A 87 29.89 15.53 -2.37
C THR A 87 28.58 15.66 -1.61
N ASP A 88 28.51 16.49 -0.57
CA ASP A 88 27.28 16.72 0.17
C ASP A 88 26.56 17.99 -0.34
N ILE A 89 25.24 17.99 -0.32
CA ILE A 89 24.40 19.09 -0.81
C ILE A 89 24.71 20.43 -0.13
N ILE A 90 25.23 20.42 1.10
CA ILE A 90 25.60 21.62 1.84
C ILE A 90 26.72 22.44 1.16
N PHE A 91 27.51 21.82 0.27
CA PHE A 91 28.58 22.47 -0.46
C PHE A 91 28.14 23.09 -1.79
N ALA A 92 26.90 22.83 -2.20
CA ALA A 92 26.34 23.44 -3.40
C ALA A 92 26.21 24.95 -3.24
N ARG A 93 26.44 25.69 -4.32
CA ARG A 93 26.32 27.14 -4.33
C ARG A 93 24.89 27.62 -4.47
N GLN A 94 24.10 26.87 -5.21
CA GLN A 94 22.71 27.24 -5.52
C GLN A 94 21.88 26.01 -5.87
N TYR A 95 20.54 26.18 -5.88
CA TYR A 95 19.67 25.20 -6.50
C TYR A 95 19.90 25.16 -8.01
N LEU A 96 19.71 23.98 -8.60
CA LEU A 96 19.78 23.83 -10.05
C LEU A 96 18.90 24.89 -10.73
N LYS A 97 19.43 25.57 -11.72
CA LYS A 97 18.76 26.64 -12.45
C LYS A 97 17.38 26.16 -12.94
N ASP A 98 16.36 26.94 -12.67
CA ASP A 98 14.95 26.65 -12.97
C ASP A 98 14.36 25.41 -12.26
N ALA A 99 15.09 24.79 -11.33
CA ALA A 99 14.65 23.64 -10.56
C ALA A 99 14.51 23.98 -9.06
N LYS A 100 13.39 24.54 -8.68
CA LYS A 100 13.05 24.74 -7.27
C LYS A 100 12.85 23.40 -6.57
N PRO A 101 13.11 23.30 -5.26
CA PRO A 101 12.72 22.13 -4.47
C PRO A 101 11.26 21.77 -4.71
N LYS A 102 11.00 20.49 -4.91
CA LYS A 102 9.67 19.95 -5.16
C LYS A 102 9.31 18.99 -4.03
N GLY A 103 8.05 18.98 -3.66
CA GLY A 103 7.55 18.04 -2.69
C GLY A 103 6.14 17.61 -3.04
N THR A 104 5.82 16.38 -2.68
CA THR A 104 4.46 15.83 -2.74
C THR A 104 4.11 15.26 -1.39
N GLU A 105 2.90 15.51 -0.96
CA GLU A 105 2.34 14.89 0.24
C GLU A 105 1.00 14.29 -0.10
N GLU A 106 0.83 13.03 0.24
CA GLU A 106 -0.41 12.30 0.02
C GLU A 106 -0.84 11.61 1.31
N THR A 107 -2.11 11.68 1.61
CA THR A 107 -2.73 10.95 2.72
C THR A 107 -3.91 10.14 2.20
N VAL A 108 -3.81 8.83 2.31
CA VAL A 108 -4.88 7.89 2.00
C VAL A 108 -5.46 7.34 3.28
N LYS A 109 -6.79 7.34 3.38
CA LYS A 109 -7.54 6.77 4.50
C LYS A 109 -8.54 5.78 3.93
N ASP A 110 -8.52 4.58 4.48
CA ASP A 110 -9.46 3.51 4.11
C ASP A 110 -10.21 3.06 5.36
N PHE A 111 -11.47 2.71 5.14
CA PHE A 111 -12.34 2.11 6.13
C PHE A 111 -13.18 1.03 5.48
N GLY A 112 -13.33 -0.10 6.14
CA GLY A 112 -14.17 -1.18 5.66
C GLY A 112 -14.86 -1.90 6.80
N TYR A 113 -16.03 -2.45 6.54
CA TYR A 113 -16.68 -3.40 7.42
C TYR A 113 -17.18 -4.61 6.61
N TYR A 114 -17.25 -5.73 7.28
CA TYR A 114 -17.61 -6.98 6.65
C TYR A 114 -18.34 -7.91 7.60
N LEU A 115 -19.12 -8.76 6.97
CA LEU A 115 -19.83 -9.86 7.60
C LEU A 115 -19.60 -11.12 6.76
N SER A 116 -19.18 -12.20 7.41
CA SER A 116 -19.05 -13.52 6.80
C SER A 116 -19.82 -14.52 7.62
N ALA A 117 -20.60 -15.37 6.97
CA ALA A 117 -21.36 -16.44 7.59
C ALA A 117 -21.08 -17.75 6.86
N ASN A 118 -20.74 -18.78 7.60
CA ASN A 118 -20.60 -20.13 7.12
C ASN A 118 -21.60 -21.01 7.89
N TYR A 119 -22.30 -21.85 7.17
CA TYR A 119 -23.22 -22.82 7.71
C TYR A 119 -22.90 -24.19 7.13
N SER A 120 -22.77 -25.18 8.00
CA SER A 120 -22.57 -26.58 7.64
C SER A 120 -23.72 -27.43 8.22
N TYR A 121 -24.27 -28.29 7.38
CA TYR A 121 -25.27 -29.27 7.77
C TYR A 121 -24.69 -30.67 7.67
N ASP A 122 -24.55 -31.33 8.81
CA ASP A 122 -24.07 -32.72 8.95
C ASP A 122 -22.75 -33.02 8.23
N ASN A 123 -21.87 -32.03 8.14
CA ASN A 123 -20.68 -32.07 7.30
C ASN A 123 -20.92 -32.47 5.82
N LEU A 124 -22.16 -32.49 5.41
CA LEU A 124 -22.62 -32.88 4.09
C LEU A 124 -22.78 -31.68 3.15
N LEU A 125 -23.50 -30.67 3.62
CA LEU A 125 -23.77 -29.44 2.87
C LEU A 125 -23.12 -28.26 3.57
N ASN A 126 -22.40 -27.44 2.80
CA ASN A 126 -21.82 -26.20 3.30
C ASN A 126 -22.33 -25.03 2.47
N PHE A 127 -22.66 -23.94 3.15
CA PHE A 127 -23.05 -22.67 2.56
C PHE A 127 -22.19 -21.56 3.17
N ASP A 128 -21.71 -20.68 2.34
CA ASP A 128 -20.97 -19.48 2.73
C ASP A 128 -21.58 -18.24 2.09
N ALA A 129 -21.57 -17.17 2.84
CA ALA A 129 -21.95 -15.86 2.37
C ALA A 129 -21.02 -14.81 2.97
N THR A 130 -20.56 -13.89 2.16
CA THR A 130 -19.72 -12.78 2.59
C THR A 130 -20.25 -11.48 2.02
N PHE A 131 -20.29 -10.47 2.87
CA PHE A 131 -20.59 -9.10 2.50
C PHE A 131 -19.49 -8.18 3.03
N ARG A 132 -18.97 -7.29 2.17
CA ARG A 132 -18.00 -6.26 2.53
C ARG A 132 -18.40 -4.93 1.91
N GLN A 133 -18.31 -3.87 2.70
CA GLN A 133 -18.41 -2.51 2.21
C GLN A 133 -17.16 -1.75 2.63
N SER A 134 -16.49 -1.13 1.66
CA SER A 134 -15.25 -0.41 1.88
C SER A 134 -15.31 0.98 1.28
N ALA A 135 -14.66 1.93 1.94
CA ALA A 135 -14.49 3.29 1.46
C ALA A 135 -13.01 3.68 1.46
N SER A 136 -12.61 4.45 0.47
CA SER A 136 -11.26 5.02 0.38
C SER A 136 -11.33 6.51 0.06
N SER A 137 -10.42 7.27 0.69
CA SER A 137 -10.26 8.70 0.42
C SER A 137 -9.65 9.01 -0.95
N MET A 138 -9.10 8.00 -1.63
CA MET A 138 -8.57 8.14 -3.00
C MET A 138 -9.67 8.44 -4.03
N TYR A 139 -10.89 8.00 -3.74
CA TYR A 139 -12.01 8.19 -4.63
C TYR A 139 -12.78 9.47 -4.33
N GLY A 140 -13.36 10.08 -5.35
CA GLY A 140 -14.20 11.28 -5.22
C GLY A 140 -15.39 11.07 -4.27
N ALA A 141 -15.93 12.17 -3.73
CA ALA A 141 -16.95 12.15 -2.69
C ALA A 141 -18.18 11.27 -3.01
N ASN A 142 -18.56 11.17 -4.28
CA ASN A 142 -19.73 10.41 -4.73
C ASN A 142 -19.46 8.94 -5.02
N SER A 143 -18.19 8.50 -5.02
CA SER A 143 -17.81 7.13 -5.39
C SER A 143 -16.88 6.46 -4.36
N ARG A 144 -16.90 6.94 -3.12
CA ARG A 144 -16.00 6.44 -2.07
C ARG A 144 -16.31 5.04 -1.59
N TRP A 145 -17.57 4.59 -1.74
CA TRP A 145 -18.04 3.34 -1.18
C TRP A 145 -18.18 2.26 -2.24
N GLY A 146 -17.45 1.16 -2.07
CA GLY A 146 -17.61 -0.07 -2.83
C GLY A 146 -18.33 -1.14 -1.99
N LYS A 147 -19.27 -1.85 -2.61
CA LYS A 147 -20.00 -3.00 -2.01
C LYS A 147 -19.58 -4.27 -2.73
N PHE A 148 -19.27 -5.29 -1.96
CA PHE A 148 -18.84 -6.59 -2.45
C PHE A 148 -19.60 -7.67 -1.71
N TRP A 149 -20.02 -8.69 -2.41
CA TRP A 149 -20.66 -9.85 -1.82
C TRP A 149 -20.31 -11.12 -2.60
N SER A 150 -20.31 -12.22 -1.91
CA SER A 150 -20.17 -13.55 -2.49
C SER A 150 -21.05 -14.52 -1.74
N VAL A 151 -21.55 -15.53 -2.45
CA VAL A 151 -22.29 -16.65 -1.90
C VAL A 151 -21.73 -17.91 -2.56
N GLY A 152 -21.48 -18.94 -1.76
CA GLY A 152 -21.01 -20.23 -2.21
C GLY A 152 -21.79 -21.36 -1.56
N GLY A 153 -21.73 -22.52 -2.17
CA GLY A 153 -22.27 -23.75 -1.62
C GLY A 153 -21.44 -24.95 -2.07
N SER A 154 -21.26 -25.91 -1.18
CA SER A 154 -20.57 -27.16 -1.51
C SER A 154 -21.31 -28.35 -0.90
N TRP A 155 -21.20 -29.46 -1.60
CA TRP A 155 -21.75 -30.73 -1.19
C TRP A 155 -20.63 -31.77 -1.07
N ASN A 156 -20.47 -32.32 0.12
CA ASN A 156 -19.50 -33.36 0.41
C ASN A 156 -20.10 -34.74 0.13
N ILE A 157 -20.12 -35.12 -1.14
CA ILE A 157 -20.76 -36.36 -1.64
C ILE A 157 -20.19 -37.61 -0.95
N HIS A 158 -18.92 -37.58 -0.57
CA HIS A 158 -18.26 -38.72 0.09
C HIS A 158 -18.81 -39.03 1.51
N ASN A 159 -19.50 -38.09 2.13
CA ASN A 159 -20.16 -38.28 3.43
C ASN A 159 -21.59 -38.82 3.29
N GLU A 160 -22.07 -39.04 2.09
CA GLU A 160 -23.38 -39.63 1.87
C GLU A 160 -23.38 -41.13 2.21
N SER A 161 -24.48 -41.61 2.82
CA SER A 161 -24.61 -43.00 3.28
C SER A 161 -24.50 -44.04 2.13
N TRP A 162 -24.84 -43.66 0.91
CA TRP A 162 -24.71 -44.54 -0.27
C TRP A 162 -23.27 -44.59 -0.81
N MET A 163 -22.37 -43.72 -0.37
CA MET A 163 -20.96 -43.73 -0.71
C MET A 163 -20.11 -44.46 0.35
N GLU A 164 -20.67 -44.82 1.49
CA GLU A 164 -19.96 -45.62 2.52
C GLU A 164 -19.52 -46.96 1.92
N GLY A 165 -18.22 -47.19 1.85
CA GLY A 165 -17.61 -48.40 1.24
C GLY A 165 -17.14 -48.24 -0.20
N SER A 166 -17.33 -47.08 -0.83
CA SER A 166 -16.74 -46.77 -2.12
C SER A 166 -15.25 -46.38 -1.95
N ASN A 167 -14.36 -47.05 -2.66
CA ASN A 167 -12.93 -46.78 -2.69
C ASN A 167 -12.57 -45.63 -3.65
N ILE A 168 -13.33 -44.56 -3.66
CA ILE A 168 -13.05 -43.36 -4.48
C ILE A 168 -12.41 -42.29 -3.63
#